data_6a72f32f69b68ad766e6d0c7ac7eb7b7
#
_entry.id   6a72f32f69b68ad766e6d0c7ac7eb7b7
#
_cell.length_a   1.000
_cell.length_b   1.000
_cell.length_c   1.000
_cell.angle_alpha   90.00
_cell.angle_beta   90.00
_cell.angle_gamma   90.00
#
_symmetry.space_group_name_H-M   'P 1'
#
loop_
_entity.id
_entity.type
_entity.pdbx_description
1 polymer ?
#
loop_
_entity_poly.entity_id
_entity_poly.type
_entity_poly.pdbx_seq_one_letter_code
_entity_poly.pdbx_strand_id
1 'polypeptide(L)'
;MRRKNEYARMLTAFKCKIPQYRSSPELFAREVCCFEADAWQKAVFSDIANYPKVSVRSGQGVGKTGCEAVLCLWFLTCFPYSRVVATAPTKQQLNDVLWAEVSKWQSKSPLLKAVLRWTKTKISVVGCEERWFATARTATKPENMQGFHEENMLFIVDEASGVADPIMEAILGTLSGKNNKLLMCGNPTRTSGTFYDSHNRDCVLYHCHAVSSRDSSRTNKESIAALERKYGRDSNFIRVRVDGEFPKQEDDVFIPLELILKSQATEFEEPEIPDLIHIGCDVARFGDDKTVIGYKVNEKAEFHKKRQGQDTMATADDIVECYEMLLKKYPKYNNSVAVKIDDGGVGGGVVDRLKQLKKNYPERFAKLVIIPVKFGMRIKHSHFHDSTTYMMGVVKSLLQPFDEDGNPKPVELILPKDDDLTAQLSCRKYAMTDASKQKVESKDEIKKRGGHSPDEADCILLCCLPFKQKRR
;
A
#
# COMPACT_ATOMS: atom_id res chain seq x y z
N MET A 1 -24.31 33.44 29.75
CA MET A 1 -24.07 32.78 31.04
C MET A 1 -24.39 31.28 31.06
N ARG A 2 -25.56 30.79 30.59
CA ARG A 2 -25.92 29.35 30.60
C ARG A 2 -24.85 28.43 29.96
N ARG A 3 -24.37 28.72 28.75
CA ARG A 3 -23.33 27.93 28.06
C ARG A 3 -21.97 27.88 28.77
N LYS A 4 -21.55 28.97 29.41
CA LYS A 4 -20.29 28.98 30.21
C LYS A 4 -20.38 28.08 31.44
N ASN A 5 -21.55 28.06 32.13
CA ASN A 5 -21.78 27.22 33.27
C ASN A 5 -21.89 25.73 32.92
N GLU A 6 -22.49 25.40 31.78
CA GLU A 6 -22.58 24.02 31.27
C GLU A 6 -21.20 23.47 30.90
N TYR A 7 -20.39 24.27 30.21
CA TYR A 7 -19.02 23.93 29.89
C TYR A 7 -18.13 23.70 31.10
N ALA A 8 -18.23 24.58 32.12
CA ALA A 8 -17.47 24.43 33.36
C ALA A 8 -17.84 23.14 34.09
N ARG A 9 -19.14 22.78 34.14
CA ARG A 9 -19.63 21.52 34.73
C ARG A 9 -19.09 20.31 33.98
N MET A 10 -19.13 20.31 32.63
CA MET A 10 -18.61 19.23 31.78
C MET A 10 -17.10 19.03 32.01
N LEU A 11 -16.32 20.10 32.06
CA LEU A 11 -14.88 20.06 32.31
C LEU A 11 -14.56 19.55 33.73
N THR A 12 -15.31 19.93 34.74
CA THR A 12 -15.15 19.46 36.12
C THR A 12 -15.46 17.96 36.20
N ALA A 13 -16.58 17.51 35.62
CA ALA A 13 -16.94 16.10 35.56
C ALA A 13 -15.86 15.26 34.84
N PHE A 14 -15.31 15.75 33.73
CA PHE A 14 -14.22 15.09 33.04
C PHE A 14 -12.97 14.97 33.92
N LYS A 15 -12.55 16.07 34.56
CA LYS A 15 -11.37 16.07 35.44
C LYS A 15 -11.49 15.06 36.57
N CYS A 16 -12.66 14.93 37.18
CA CYS A 16 -12.92 13.95 38.23
C CYS A 16 -12.82 12.49 37.74
N LYS A 17 -13.12 12.24 36.47
CA LYS A 17 -13.08 10.90 35.86
C LYS A 17 -11.71 10.55 35.24
N ILE A 18 -10.75 11.46 35.14
CA ILE A 18 -9.43 11.19 34.57
C ILE A 18 -8.75 9.94 35.12
N PRO A 19 -8.74 9.68 36.47
CA PRO A 19 -8.13 8.47 37.00
C PRO A 19 -8.77 7.18 36.45
N GLN A 20 -10.10 7.16 36.28
CA GLN A 20 -10.84 6.05 35.71
C GLN A 20 -10.54 5.88 34.21
N TYR A 21 -10.48 6.99 33.45
CA TYR A 21 -10.15 6.96 32.05
C TYR A 21 -8.71 6.51 31.78
N ARG A 22 -7.76 6.85 32.66
CA ARG A 22 -6.37 6.36 32.54
C ARG A 22 -6.29 4.83 32.62
N SER A 23 -7.03 4.22 33.53
CA SER A 23 -7.06 2.77 33.69
C SER A 23 -7.99 2.06 32.70
N SER A 24 -8.92 2.80 32.09
CA SER A 24 -9.89 2.24 31.13
C SER A 24 -10.05 3.13 29.89
N PRO A 25 -9.18 2.98 28.87
CA PRO A 25 -9.37 3.66 27.59
C PRO A 25 -10.69 3.30 26.90
N GLU A 26 -11.26 2.11 27.17
CA GLU A 26 -12.58 1.73 26.69
C GLU A 26 -13.68 2.65 27.24
N LEU A 27 -13.63 2.97 28.53
CA LEU A 27 -14.57 3.90 29.16
C LEU A 27 -14.45 5.30 28.54
N PHE A 28 -13.21 5.76 28.31
CA PHE A 28 -12.95 7.02 27.61
C PHE A 28 -13.50 7.00 26.18
N ALA A 29 -13.25 5.95 25.42
CA ALA A 29 -13.74 5.78 24.07
C ALA A 29 -15.27 5.93 24.00
N ARG A 30 -15.98 5.23 24.88
CA ARG A 30 -17.43 5.24 24.93
C ARG A 30 -18.00 6.58 25.40
N GLU A 31 -17.52 7.10 26.55
CA GLU A 31 -18.13 8.28 27.17
C GLU A 31 -17.67 9.62 26.57
N VAL A 32 -16.43 9.70 26.11
CA VAL A 32 -15.84 10.95 25.61
C VAL A 32 -15.86 11.03 24.09
N CYS A 33 -15.51 9.94 23.39
CA CYS A 33 -15.48 9.91 21.94
C CYS A 33 -16.78 9.40 21.30
N CYS A 34 -17.70 8.80 22.07
CA CYS A 34 -18.86 8.07 21.54
C CYS A 34 -18.43 6.99 20.53
N PHE A 35 -17.34 6.29 20.87
CA PHE A 35 -16.76 5.24 20.04
C PHE A 35 -17.12 3.88 20.60
N GLU A 36 -17.87 3.10 19.81
CA GLU A 36 -18.19 1.71 20.15
C GLU A 36 -17.06 0.80 19.64
N ALA A 37 -16.32 0.25 20.60
CA ALA A 37 -15.17 -0.58 20.33
C ALA A 37 -15.58 -2.04 20.07
N ASP A 38 -15.00 -2.67 19.05
CA ASP A 38 -15.06 -4.11 18.84
C ASP A 38 -14.29 -4.87 19.94
N ALA A 39 -14.54 -6.16 20.10
CA ALA A 39 -13.90 -6.97 21.14
C ALA A 39 -12.36 -6.89 21.12
N TRP A 40 -11.76 -6.96 19.95
CA TRP A 40 -10.32 -6.85 19.79
C TRP A 40 -9.78 -5.45 20.18
N GLN A 41 -10.54 -4.38 19.87
CA GLN A 41 -10.16 -3.00 20.24
C GLN A 41 -10.22 -2.81 21.76
N LYS A 42 -11.20 -3.42 22.43
CA LYS A 42 -11.29 -3.42 23.91
C LYS A 42 -10.08 -4.11 24.52
N ALA A 43 -9.65 -5.24 23.95
CA ALA A 43 -8.45 -5.93 24.41
C ALA A 43 -7.19 -5.05 24.23
N VAL A 44 -7.02 -4.42 23.06
CA VAL A 44 -5.92 -3.46 22.80
C VAL A 44 -5.98 -2.27 23.77
N PHE A 45 -7.17 -1.73 24.05
CA PHE A 45 -7.35 -0.64 25.03
C PHE A 45 -6.92 -1.05 26.43
N SER A 46 -7.28 -2.26 26.85
CA SER A 46 -6.84 -2.81 28.15
C SER A 46 -5.32 -2.96 28.17
N ASP A 47 -4.73 -3.52 27.14
CA ASP A 47 -3.30 -3.79 27.14
C ASP A 47 -2.46 -2.51 27.06
N ILE A 48 -2.83 -1.53 26.25
CA ILE A 48 -2.09 -0.27 26.19
C ILE A 48 -2.18 0.54 27.50
N ALA A 49 -3.24 0.37 28.29
CA ALA A 49 -3.31 0.97 29.60
C ALA A 49 -2.28 0.35 30.57
N ASN A 50 -2.09 -0.97 30.51
CA ASN A 50 -1.32 -1.73 31.50
C ASN A 50 0.13 -2.00 31.07
N TYR A 51 0.43 -2.06 29.77
CA TYR A 51 1.73 -2.49 29.24
C TYR A 51 2.40 -1.40 28.39
N PRO A 52 3.73 -1.40 28.30
CA PRO A 52 4.46 -0.37 27.58
C PRO A 52 4.46 -0.57 26.06
N LYS A 53 4.32 -1.81 25.56
CA LYS A 53 4.43 -2.12 24.14
C LYS A 53 3.30 -3.05 23.70
N VAL A 54 2.50 -2.58 22.75
CA VAL A 54 1.40 -3.34 22.13
C VAL A 54 1.62 -3.41 20.61
N SER A 55 1.49 -4.59 20.04
CA SER A 55 1.65 -4.84 18.60
C SER A 55 0.41 -5.54 18.05
N VAL A 56 -0.19 -4.97 17.00
CA VAL A 56 -1.44 -5.44 16.41
C VAL A 56 -1.25 -5.74 14.93
N ARG A 57 -1.21 -7.01 14.57
CA ARG A 57 -1.29 -7.43 13.16
C ARG A 57 -2.73 -7.71 12.78
N SER A 58 -3.16 -7.28 11.60
CA SER A 58 -4.54 -7.51 11.21
C SER A 58 -4.77 -7.56 9.71
N GLY A 59 -5.92 -8.11 9.32
CA GLY A 59 -6.48 -7.93 8.00
C GLY A 59 -6.93 -6.49 7.73
N GLN A 60 -7.45 -6.23 6.55
CA GLN A 60 -7.97 -4.92 6.15
C GLN A 60 -9.39 -4.68 6.69
N GLY A 61 -9.73 -3.40 6.87
CA GLY A 61 -11.09 -2.97 7.20
C GLY A 61 -11.57 -3.27 8.62
N VAL A 62 -10.70 -3.75 9.52
CA VAL A 62 -11.06 -4.10 10.90
C VAL A 62 -11.24 -2.87 11.82
N GLY A 63 -10.85 -1.66 11.37
CA GLY A 63 -11.00 -0.44 12.17
C GLY A 63 -9.76 -0.06 12.99
N LYS A 64 -8.54 -0.42 12.53
CA LYS A 64 -7.26 -0.02 13.16
C LYS A 64 -7.17 1.47 13.43
N THR A 65 -7.34 2.27 12.38
CA THR A 65 -7.17 3.72 12.41
C THR A 65 -8.10 4.41 13.42
N GLY A 66 -9.34 3.89 13.56
CA GLY A 66 -10.27 4.38 14.60
C GLY A 66 -9.78 4.09 16.01
N CYS A 67 -9.22 2.90 16.24
CA CYS A 67 -8.60 2.51 17.50
C CYS A 67 -7.41 3.42 17.87
N GLU A 68 -6.50 3.62 16.92
CA GLU A 68 -5.31 4.49 17.05
C GLU A 68 -5.68 5.94 17.33
N ALA A 69 -6.67 6.48 16.60
CA ALA A 69 -7.15 7.84 16.79
C ALA A 69 -7.75 8.07 18.19
N VAL A 70 -8.54 7.12 18.67
CA VAL A 70 -9.11 7.19 20.01
C VAL A 70 -8.02 7.09 21.08
N LEU A 71 -7.03 6.21 20.93
CA LEU A 71 -5.89 6.09 21.85
C LEU A 71 -5.00 7.33 21.83
N CYS A 72 -4.83 7.98 20.70
CA CYS A 72 -4.16 9.28 20.60
C CYS A 72 -4.86 10.34 21.47
N LEU A 73 -6.18 10.47 21.34
CA LEU A 73 -6.99 11.42 22.09
C LEU A 73 -7.04 11.07 23.59
N TRP A 74 -7.15 9.79 23.91
CA TRP A 74 -7.13 9.30 25.30
C TRP A 74 -5.82 9.66 26.00
N PHE A 75 -4.68 9.32 25.40
CA PHE A 75 -3.40 9.58 26.02
C PHE A 75 -3.13 11.09 26.15
N LEU A 76 -3.44 11.85 25.09
CA LEU A 76 -3.26 13.29 25.08
C LEU A 76 -4.09 13.99 26.19
N THR A 77 -5.29 13.53 26.48
CA THR A 77 -6.18 14.24 27.44
C THR A 77 -6.11 13.70 28.86
N CYS A 78 -5.72 12.45 29.05
CA CYS A 78 -5.69 11.82 30.38
C CYS A 78 -4.33 11.92 31.07
N PHE A 79 -3.24 12.15 30.33
CA PHE A 79 -1.89 12.26 30.91
C PHE A 79 -1.37 13.70 30.78
N PRO A 80 -1.02 14.36 31.90
CA PRO A 80 -0.60 15.75 31.87
C PRO A 80 0.73 15.92 31.13
N TYR A 81 0.83 16.98 30.37
CA TYR A 81 1.99 17.34 29.56
C TYR A 81 2.50 16.22 28.65
N SER A 82 1.57 15.34 28.25
CA SER A 82 1.91 14.21 27.40
C SER A 82 2.28 14.63 25.98
N ARG A 83 3.15 13.82 25.38
CA ARG A 83 3.42 13.87 23.92
C ARG A 83 2.91 12.60 23.26
N VAL A 84 2.19 12.77 22.17
CA VAL A 84 1.84 11.66 21.27
C VAL A 84 2.49 11.92 19.93
N VAL A 85 3.21 10.92 19.43
CA VAL A 85 3.81 10.97 18.09
C VAL A 85 3.17 9.90 17.25
N ALA A 86 2.36 10.31 16.27
CA ALA A 86 1.77 9.42 15.29
C ALA A 86 2.63 9.39 14.04
N THR A 87 2.94 8.20 13.54
CA THR A 87 3.75 8.01 12.34
C THR A 87 3.20 6.92 11.43
N ALA A 88 3.55 6.99 10.15
CA ALA A 88 3.27 5.99 9.14
C ALA A 88 4.37 6.05 8.06
N PRO A 89 4.51 5.00 7.21
CA PRO A 89 5.51 4.97 6.15
C PRO A 89 5.42 6.13 5.16
N THR A 90 4.20 6.57 4.84
CA THR A 90 3.98 7.67 3.88
C THR A 90 3.22 8.84 4.51
N LYS A 91 3.48 10.04 3.97
CA LYS A 91 2.80 11.26 4.39
C LYS A 91 1.29 11.19 4.12
N GLN A 92 0.90 10.56 3.01
CA GLN A 92 -0.51 10.42 2.65
C GLN A 92 -1.26 9.55 3.67
N GLN A 93 -0.74 8.36 4.00
CA GLN A 93 -1.33 7.48 5.02
C GLN A 93 -1.46 8.20 6.36
N LEU A 94 -0.40 8.89 6.77
CA LEU A 94 -0.39 9.60 8.03
C LEU A 94 -1.43 10.73 8.08
N ASN A 95 -1.46 11.61 7.08
CA ASN A 95 -2.29 12.82 7.11
C ASN A 95 -3.74 12.57 6.69
N ASP A 96 -3.93 11.83 5.59
CA ASP A 96 -5.25 11.68 4.98
C ASP A 96 -6.07 10.54 5.63
N VAL A 97 -5.40 9.62 6.32
CA VAL A 97 -6.04 8.48 6.98
C VAL A 97 -6.02 8.66 8.49
N LEU A 98 -4.86 8.51 9.14
CA LEU A 98 -4.79 8.52 10.61
C LEU A 98 -5.11 9.89 11.19
N TRP A 99 -4.50 10.96 10.69
CA TRP A 99 -4.70 12.30 11.24
C TRP A 99 -6.09 12.86 10.97
N ALA A 100 -6.68 12.52 9.82
CA ALA A 100 -8.08 12.82 9.52
C ALA A 100 -9.05 12.11 10.48
N GLU A 101 -8.76 10.85 10.84
CA GLU A 101 -9.58 10.08 11.80
C GLU A 101 -9.48 10.68 13.22
N VAL A 102 -8.29 11.13 13.65
CA VAL A 102 -8.12 11.88 14.92
C VAL A 102 -8.99 13.14 14.92
N SER A 103 -8.99 13.92 13.83
CA SER A 103 -9.83 15.10 13.67
C SER A 103 -11.32 14.77 13.75
N LYS A 104 -11.74 13.70 13.11
CA LYS A 104 -13.13 13.22 13.09
C LYS A 104 -13.62 12.90 14.51
N TRP A 105 -12.88 12.14 15.29
CA TRP A 105 -13.27 11.77 16.66
C TRP A 105 -13.18 12.96 17.62
N GLN A 106 -12.17 13.82 17.49
CA GLN A 106 -12.09 15.07 18.24
C GLN A 106 -13.31 15.95 17.96
N SER A 107 -13.72 16.06 16.68
CA SER A 107 -14.83 16.91 16.27
C SER A 107 -16.21 16.40 16.67
N LYS A 108 -16.38 15.12 16.95
CA LYS A 108 -17.63 14.54 17.47
C LYS A 108 -17.87 14.83 18.94
N SER A 109 -16.81 15.04 19.73
CA SER A 109 -16.90 15.29 21.16
C SER A 109 -16.93 16.80 21.49
N PRO A 110 -18.02 17.32 22.07
CA PRO A 110 -18.06 18.71 22.53
C PRO A 110 -16.97 19.04 23.55
N LEU A 111 -16.61 18.09 24.42
CA LEU A 111 -15.53 18.21 25.37
C LEU A 111 -14.18 18.37 24.69
N LEU A 112 -13.84 17.43 23.77
CA LEU A 112 -12.57 17.45 23.07
C LEU A 112 -12.42 18.69 22.16
N LYS A 113 -13.50 19.14 21.52
CA LYS A 113 -13.50 20.42 20.78
C LYS A 113 -13.13 21.61 21.66
N ALA A 114 -13.55 21.60 22.90
CA ALA A 114 -13.35 22.72 23.79
C ALA A 114 -11.95 22.73 24.43
N VAL A 115 -11.36 21.54 24.69
CA VAL A 115 -10.06 21.42 25.37
C VAL A 115 -8.89 21.21 24.39
N LEU A 116 -9.14 20.83 23.14
CA LEU A 116 -8.10 20.55 22.14
C LEU A 116 -8.22 21.46 20.91
N ARG A 117 -7.08 21.96 20.45
CA ARG A 117 -6.93 22.70 19.19
C ARG A 117 -6.27 21.84 18.16
N TRP A 118 -6.99 21.55 17.08
CA TRP A 118 -6.51 20.74 15.96
C TRP A 118 -5.93 21.61 14.84
N THR A 119 -4.85 21.15 14.23
CA THR A 119 -4.24 21.66 12.99
C THR A 119 -3.86 20.51 12.07
N LYS A 120 -3.43 20.77 10.85
CA LYS A 120 -3.03 19.72 9.88
C LYS A 120 -1.91 18.81 10.34
N THR A 121 -1.06 19.25 11.28
CA THR A 121 0.12 18.48 11.74
C THR A 121 0.19 18.31 13.25
N LYS A 122 -0.69 18.98 14.01
CA LYS A 122 -0.60 19.02 15.46
C LYS A 122 -2.00 19.15 16.07
N ILE A 123 -2.23 18.47 17.19
CA ILE A 123 -3.37 18.69 18.06
C ILE A 123 -2.83 18.96 19.47
N SER A 124 -3.26 20.03 20.11
CA SER A 124 -2.70 20.49 21.37
C SER A 124 -3.78 20.84 22.38
N VAL A 125 -3.44 20.75 23.66
CA VAL A 125 -4.29 21.19 24.74
C VAL A 125 -4.30 22.71 24.79
N VAL A 126 -5.49 23.32 24.80
CA VAL A 126 -5.67 24.78 24.81
C VAL A 126 -5.00 25.39 26.05
N GLY A 127 -4.14 26.40 25.81
CA GLY A 127 -3.35 27.06 26.84
C GLY A 127 -2.04 26.37 27.21
N CYS A 128 -1.71 25.23 26.58
CA CYS A 128 -0.45 24.49 26.79
C CYS A 128 0.14 23.98 25.46
N GLU A 129 -0.08 24.71 24.37
CA GLU A 129 0.15 24.25 22.99
C GLU A 129 1.61 23.88 22.68
N GLU A 130 2.56 24.43 23.43
CA GLU A 130 3.99 24.17 23.22
C GLU A 130 4.47 22.86 23.84
N ARG A 131 3.87 22.47 24.96
CA ARG A 131 4.36 21.35 25.78
C ARG A 131 3.43 20.14 25.83
N TRP A 132 2.16 20.30 25.51
CA TRP A 132 1.13 19.27 25.64
C TRP A 132 0.39 19.06 24.32
N PHE A 133 0.88 18.12 23.52
CA PHE A 133 0.36 17.95 22.17
C PHE A 133 0.59 16.55 21.59
N ALA A 134 -0.20 16.24 20.57
CA ALA A 134 0.06 15.16 19.63
C ALA A 134 0.52 15.74 18.28
N THR A 135 1.40 15.04 17.58
CA THR A 135 1.94 15.45 16.27
C THR A 135 2.00 14.30 15.30
N ALA A 136 1.75 14.60 14.01
CA ALA A 136 1.96 13.68 12.90
C ALA A 136 3.38 13.88 12.33
N ARG A 137 4.20 12.82 12.30
CA ARG A 137 5.57 12.82 11.77
C ARG A 137 5.78 11.66 10.84
N THR A 138 6.12 11.91 9.59
CA THR A 138 6.37 10.84 8.61
C THR A 138 7.66 10.09 8.95
N ALA A 139 7.60 8.75 8.85
CA ALA A 139 8.71 7.84 9.12
C ALA A 139 9.71 7.79 7.95
N THR A 140 10.33 8.93 7.61
CA THR A 140 11.26 9.03 6.47
C THR A 140 12.73 9.07 6.89
N LYS A 141 13.02 9.59 8.09
CA LYS A 141 14.39 9.68 8.64
C LYS A 141 14.38 9.42 10.14
N PRO A 142 15.38 8.70 10.68
CA PRO A 142 15.47 8.41 12.11
C PRO A 142 15.49 9.69 12.98
N GLU A 143 16.13 10.76 12.50
CA GLU A 143 16.24 12.03 13.22
C GLU A 143 14.86 12.67 13.48
N ASN A 144 13.87 12.41 12.65
CA ASN A 144 12.50 12.89 12.84
C ASN A 144 11.81 12.27 14.07
N MET A 145 12.29 11.14 14.55
CA MET A 145 11.77 10.40 15.72
C MET A 145 12.61 10.61 16.98
N GLN A 146 13.78 11.22 16.86
CA GLN A 146 14.66 11.56 17.98
C GLN A 146 14.26 12.90 18.63
N GLY A 147 14.71 13.12 19.86
CA GLY A 147 14.51 14.40 20.57
C GLY A 147 13.14 14.53 21.27
N PHE A 148 12.31 13.51 21.22
CA PHE A 148 11.09 13.45 22.03
C PHE A 148 11.41 12.76 23.36
N HIS A 149 11.57 13.53 24.43
CA HIS A 149 11.79 13.01 25.79
C HIS A 149 10.78 13.68 26.72
N GLU A 150 9.81 12.92 27.17
CA GLU A 150 8.82 13.37 28.13
C GLU A 150 8.47 12.22 29.08
N GLU A 151 7.97 12.55 30.26
CA GLU A 151 7.55 11.55 31.25
C GLU A 151 6.38 10.70 30.73
N ASN A 152 5.44 11.36 30.03
CA ASN A 152 4.25 10.72 29.45
C ASN A 152 4.35 10.78 27.94
N MET A 153 4.65 9.65 27.29
CA MET A 153 4.80 9.62 25.83
C MET A 153 4.13 8.40 25.22
N LEU A 154 3.46 8.60 24.10
CA LEU A 154 2.89 7.53 23.29
C LEU A 154 3.35 7.66 21.83
N PHE A 155 4.01 6.63 21.30
CA PHE A 155 4.19 6.45 19.88
C PHE A 155 3.08 5.58 19.31
N ILE A 156 2.48 6.02 18.21
CA ILE A 156 1.52 5.27 17.39
C ILE A 156 2.13 5.10 16.02
N VAL A 157 2.39 3.86 15.64
CA VAL A 157 2.99 3.48 14.35
C VAL A 157 1.95 2.75 13.53
N ASP A 158 1.30 3.47 12.62
CA ASP A 158 0.35 2.89 11.66
C ASP A 158 1.12 2.30 10.48
N GLU A 159 0.57 1.22 9.90
CA GLU A 159 1.21 0.41 8.86
C GLU A 159 2.67 0.04 9.19
N ALA A 160 2.87 -0.42 10.43
CA ALA A 160 4.18 -0.66 11.05
C ALA A 160 5.09 -1.61 10.24
N SER A 161 4.50 -2.56 9.49
CA SER A 161 5.24 -3.45 8.59
C SER A 161 6.02 -2.68 7.50
N GLY A 162 5.57 -1.47 7.14
CA GLY A 162 6.22 -0.61 6.14
C GLY A 162 7.31 0.32 6.70
N VAL A 163 7.43 0.45 8.02
CA VAL A 163 8.42 1.35 8.66
C VAL A 163 9.78 0.67 8.71
N ALA A 164 10.83 1.38 8.30
CA ALA A 164 12.20 0.86 8.28
C ALA A 164 12.77 0.69 9.71
N ASP A 165 13.57 -0.36 9.90
CA ASP A 165 14.15 -0.70 11.22
C ASP A 165 14.95 0.44 11.88
N PRO A 166 15.78 1.23 11.18
CA PRO A 166 16.47 2.36 11.81
C PRO A 166 15.53 3.40 12.43
N ILE A 167 14.33 3.55 11.86
CA ILE A 167 13.29 4.44 12.40
C ILE A 167 12.66 3.83 13.63
N MET A 168 12.37 2.53 13.59
CA MET A 168 11.84 1.80 14.75
C MET A 168 12.83 1.79 15.91
N GLU A 169 14.13 1.61 15.65
CA GLU A 169 15.21 1.71 16.64
C GLU A 169 15.26 3.10 17.29
N ALA A 170 15.14 4.16 16.48
CA ALA A 170 15.06 5.53 17.00
C ALA A 170 13.85 5.74 17.91
N ILE A 171 12.67 5.21 17.54
CA ILE A 171 11.46 5.23 18.38
C ILE A 171 11.70 4.47 19.69
N LEU A 172 12.18 3.25 19.62
CA LEU A 172 12.44 2.40 20.79
C LEU A 172 13.46 3.04 21.73
N GLY A 173 14.50 3.71 21.19
CA GLY A 173 15.49 4.43 21.97
C GLY A 173 14.97 5.64 22.75
N THR A 174 13.82 6.21 22.34
CA THR A 174 13.19 7.33 23.05
C THR A 174 12.26 6.89 24.18
N LEU A 175 11.88 5.60 24.24
CA LEU A 175 10.93 5.05 25.21
C LEU A 175 11.58 4.65 26.54
N SER A 176 12.28 5.58 27.18
CA SER A 176 13.00 5.34 28.44
C SER A 176 12.22 5.76 29.71
N GLY A 177 11.15 6.52 29.54
CA GLY A 177 10.33 7.03 30.66
C GLY A 177 9.36 6.00 31.21
N LYS A 178 8.95 6.16 32.48
CA LYS A 178 8.07 5.23 33.20
C LYS A 178 6.70 5.05 32.52
N ASN A 179 6.15 6.11 31.92
CA ASN A 179 4.83 6.12 31.27
C ASN A 179 4.95 6.21 29.75
N ASN A 180 6.05 5.72 29.18
CA ASN A 180 6.24 5.73 27.74
C ASN A 180 5.66 4.45 27.14
N LYS A 181 4.89 4.61 26.07
CA LYS A 181 4.12 3.55 25.43
C LYS A 181 4.34 3.52 23.93
N LEU A 182 4.27 2.33 23.35
CA LEU A 182 4.32 2.08 21.92
C LEU A 182 3.09 1.25 21.49
N LEU A 183 2.38 1.76 20.51
CA LEU A 183 1.37 1.01 19.77
C LEU A 183 1.83 0.86 18.31
N MET A 184 1.99 -0.36 17.85
CA MET A 184 2.22 -0.68 16.45
C MET A 184 0.99 -1.36 15.88
N CYS A 185 0.49 -0.87 14.76
CA CYS A 185 -0.58 -1.52 14.02
C CYS A 185 -0.19 -1.66 12.55
N GLY A 186 -0.64 -2.73 11.89
CA GLY A 186 -0.41 -2.89 10.46
C GLY A 186 -0.90 -4.21 9.89
N ASN A 187 -0.96 -4.25 8.56
CA ASN A 187 -1.07 -5.51 7.85
C ASN A 187 0.31 -6.19 7.85
N PRO A 188 0.40 -7.49 8.12
CA PRO A 188 1.67 -8.22 8.22
C PRO A 188 2.23 -8.55 6.83
N THR A 189 2.83 -7.55 6.17
CA THR A 189 3.25 -7.65 4.76
C THR A 189 4.66 -8.17 4.57
N ARG A 190 5.49 -8.23 5.64
CA ARG A 190 6.90 -8.64 5.60
C ARG A 190 7.17 -9.74 6.59
N THR A 191 8.12 -10.61 6.23
CA THR A 191 8.63 -11.71 7.08
C THR A 191 9.95 -11.34 7.80
N SER A 192 10.23 -10.06 7.95
CA SER A 192 11.39 -9.52 8.65
C SER A 192 11.11 -8.13 9.20
N GLY A 193 12.00 -7.63 10.06
CA GLY A 193 11.94 -6.31 10.66
C GLY A 193 11.19 -6.26 12.00
N THR A 194 11.25 -5.12 12.67
CA THR A 194 10.78 -4.93 14.05
C THR A 194 9.32 -5.35 14.25
N PHE A 195 8.43 -5.06 13.29
CA PHE A 195 7.02 -5.46 13.39
C PHE A 195 6.83 -6.97 13.30
N TYR A 196 7.55 -7.65 12.38
CA TYR A 196 7.56 -9.11 12.31
C TYR A 196 8.13 -9.73 13.58
N ASP A 197 9.27 -9.24 14.03
CA ASP A 197 9.95 -9.72 15.23
C ASP A 197 9.11 -9.56 16.50
N SER A 198 8.30 -8.49 16.61
CA SER A 198 7.39 -8.28 17.73
C SER A 198 6.33 -9.36 17.88
N HIS A 199 5.97 -10.05 16.80
CA HIS A 199 5.03 -11.18 16.79
C HIS A 199 5.71 -12.56 16.79
N ASN A 200 7.04 -12.61 16.69
CA ASN A 200 7.83 -13.84 16.58
C ASN A 200 8.93 -13.89 17.63
N ARG A 201 10.17 -13.55 17.25
CA ARG A 201 11.35 -13.66 18.10
C ARG A 201 11.24 -12.85 19.40
N ASP A 202 10.74 -11.62 19.30
CA ASP A 202 10.69 -10.65 20.40
C ASP A 202 9.29 -10.56 21.05
N CYS A 203 8.38 -11.53 20.79
CA CYS A 203 7.00 -11.49 21.24
C CYS A 203 6.84 -11.40 22.75
N VAL A 204 7.81 -11.86 23.54
CA VAL A 204 7.82 -11.73 25.01
C VAL A 204 7.92 -10.28 25.51
N LEU A 205 8.38 -9.36 24.66
CA LEU A 205 8.54 -7.93 24.97
C LEU A 205 7.29 -7.12 24.62
N TYR A 206 6.31 -7.71 23.96
CA TYR A 206 5.12 -7.04 23.43
C TYR A 206 3.85 -7.77 23.85
N HIS A 207 2.75 -7.04 24.00
CA HIS A 207 1.42 -7.62 24.02
C HIS A 207 0.88 -7.65 22.58
N CYS A 208 0.76 -8.85 22.05
CA CYS A 208 0.49 -9.07 20.63
C CYS A 208 -0.98 -9.43 20.38
N HIS A 209 -1.58 -8.75 19.40
CA HIS A 209 -2.93 -9.06 18.91
C HIS A 209 -2.87 -9.47 17.45
N ALA A 210 -3.65 -10.50 17.12
CA ALA A 210 -3.87 -10.97 15.75
C ALA A 210 -5.37 -10.83 15.45
N VAL A 211 -5.72 -10.06 14.43
CA VAL A 211 -7.11 -9.71 14.13
C VAL A 211 -7.43 -10.07 12.68
N SER A 212 -8.27 -11.06 12.48
CA SER A 212 -8.78 -11.40 11.14
C SER A 212 -9.93 -10.48 10.75
N SER A 213 -9.97 -10.09 9.47
CA SER A 213 -11.15 -9.43 8.87
C SER A 213 -12.39 -10.32 8.96
N ARG A 214 -12.21 -11.64 9.11
CA ARG A 214 -13.33 -12.58 9.27
C ARG A 214 -14.07 -12.38 10.59
N ASP A 215 -13.36 -11.98 11.62
CA ASP A 215 -13.90 -11.85 12.98
C ASP A 215 -14.43 -10.44 13.27
N SER A 216 -14.10 -9.48 12.39
CA SER A 216 -14.56 -8.10 12.55
C SER A 216 -16.02 -7.92 12.13
N SER A 217 -16.78 -7.19 12.96
CA SER A 217 -18.15 -6.78 12.64
C SER A 217 -18.22 -5.70 11.55
N ARG A 218 -17.08 -5.05 11.26
CA ARG A 218 -16.96 -3.94 10.31
C ARG A 218 -16.73 -4.38 8.87
N THR A 219 -16.40 -5.65 8.65
CA THR A 219 -16.07 -6.19 7.32
C THR A 219 -17.26 -6.91 6.70
N ASN A 220 -17.43 -6.75 5.39
CA ASN A 220 -18.44 -7.47 4.64
C ASN A 220 -17.97 -8.90 4.34
N LYS A 221 -18.68 -9.90 4.85
CA LYS A 221 -18.35 -11.33 4.71
C LYS A 221 -18.50 -11.81 3.26
N GLU A 222 -19.44 -11.25 2.49
CA GLU A 222 -19.63 -11.58 1.07
C GLU A 222 -18.43 -11.11 0.24
N SER A 223 -17.90 -9.91 0.56
CA SER A 223 -16.68 -9.39 -0.06
C SER A 223 -15.49 -10.28 0.23
N ILE A 224 -15.33 -10.76 1.47
CA ILE A 224 -14.27 -11.72 1.83
C ILE A 224 -14.40 -13.01 1.02
N ALA A 225 -15.61 -13.59 0.93
CA ALA A 225 -15.85 -14.81 0.16
C ALA A 225 -15.57 -14.61 -1.36
N ALA A 226 -15.85 -13.41 -1.89
CA ALA A 226 -15.52 -13.07 -3.27
C ALA A 226 -13.99 -13.00 -3.49
N LEU A 227 -13.25 -12.38 -2.56
CA LEU A 227 -11.79 -12.34 -2.59
C LEU A 227 -11.18 -13.75 -2.51
N GLU A 228 -11.69 -14.63 -1.64
CA GLU A 228 -11.24 -16.02 -1.54
C GLU A 228 -11.44 -16.81 -2.82
N ARG A 229 -12.62 -16.68 -3.45
CA ARG A 229 -12.89 -17.32 -4.76
C ARG A 229 -11.96 -16.80 -5.84
N LYS A 230 -11.63 -15.50 -5.80
CA LYS A 230 -10.81 -14.85 -6.82
C LYS A 230 -9.32 -15.15 -6.67
N TYR A 231 -8.79 -15.15 -5.44
CA TYR A 231 -7.34 -15.23 -5.20
C TYR A 231 -6.86 -16.54 -4.58
N GLY A 232 -7.79 -17.41 -4.21
CA GLY A 232 -7.51 -18.66 -3.48
C GLY A 232 -7.36 -18.42 -1.97
N ARG A 233 -8.04 -19.26 -1.18
CA ARG A 233 -8.13 -19.14 0.28
C ARG A 233 -6.76 -19.15 0.97
N ASP A 234 -5.83 -19.96 0.46
CA ASP A 234 -4.50 -20.17 1.07
C ASP A 234 -3.42 -19.27 0.47
N SER A 235 -3.79 -18.32 -0.41
CA SER A 235 -2.83 -17.39 -1.01
C SER A 235 -2.25 -16.43 0.00
N ASN A 236 -1.00 -15.98 -0.21
CA ASN A 236 -0.38 -14.94 0.62
C ASN A 236 -1.19 -13.64 0.60
N PHE A 237 -1.91 -13.35 -0.49
CA PHE A 237 -2.82 -12.21 -0.57
C PHE A 237 -3.93 -12.31 0.49
N ILE A 238 -4.64 -13.46 0.58
CA ILE A 238 -5.71 -13.67 1.58
C ILE A 238 -5.13 -13.71 2.98
N ARG A 239 -4.01 -14.40 3.21
CA ARG A 239 -3.34 -14.45 4.52
C ARG A 239 -3.07 -13.06 5.07
N VAL A 240 -2.48 -12.18 4.28
CA VAL A 240 -2.10 -10.83 4.70
C VAL A 240 -3.32 -9.92 4.82
N ARG A 241 -4.16 -9.88 3.77
CA ARG A 241 -5.23 -8.89 3.66
C ARG A 241 -6.51 -9.25 4.41
N VAL A 242 -6.79 -10.53 4.55
CA VAL A 242 -8.00 -11.02 5.21
C VAL A 242 -7.70 -11.59 6.59
N ASP A 243 -6.76 -12.55 6.66
CA ASP A 243 -6.49 -13.27 7.90
C ASP A 243 -5.61 -12.47 8.87
N GLY A 244 -4.91 -11.43 8.39
CA GLY A 244 -3.96 -10.67 9.19
C GLY A 244 -2.77 -11.51 9.64
N GLU A 245 -2.38 -12.49 8.82
CA GLU A 245 -1.24 -13.36 9.04
C GLU A 245 -0.06 -12.98 8.16
N PHE A 246 1.16 -13.21 8.66
CA PHE A 246 2.36 -13.03 7.85
C PHE A 246 2.36 -13.97 6.65
N PRO A 247 2.88 -13.53 5.49
CA PRO A 247 2.96 -14.39 4.31
C PRO A 247 3.82 -15.61 4.61
N LYS A 248 3.47 -16.75 4.01
CA LYS A 248 4.37 -17.90 3.99
C LYS A 248 5.57 -17.55 3.11
N GLN A 249 6.77 -17.90 3.54
CA GLN A 249 7.91 -17.95 2.63
C GLN A 249 7.67 -19.13 1.67
N GLU A 250 7.15 -18.82 0.48
CA GLU A 250 7.12 -19.76 -0.63
C GLU A 250 8.38 -19.49 -1.45
N ASP A 251 9.34 -20.39 -1.39
CA ASP A 251 10.62 -20.29 -2.11
C ASP A 251 10.45 -20.28 -3.64
N ASP A 252 9.25 -20.60 -4.13
CA ASP A 252 8.90 -20.72 -5.54
C ASP A 252 8.13 -19.53 -6.12
N VAL A 253 7.82 -18.48 -5.33
CA VAL A 253 7.19 -17.24 -5.85
C VAL A 253 8.21 -16.38 -6.57
N PHE A 254 7.90 -15.95 -7.81
CA PHE A 254 8.85 -15.21 -8.62
C PHE A 254 9.07 -13.77 -8.16
N ILE A 255 7.99 -13.03 -7.83
CA ILE A 255 8.05 -11.65 -7.29
C ILE A 255 7.43 -11.64 -5.87
N PRO A 256 8.22 -11.42 -4.82
CA PRO A 256 7.72 -11.32 -3.46
C PRO A 256 6.68 -10.22 -3.28
N LEU A 257 5.61 -10.49 -2.52
CA LEU A 257 4.53 -9.53 -2.24
C LEU A 257 5.05 -8.22 -1.62
N GLU A 258 6.09 -8.30 -0.79
CA GLU A 258 6.72 -7.13 -0.17
C GLU A 258 7.20 -6.10 -1.19
N LEU A 259 7.85 -6.53 -2.28
CA LEU A 259 8.37 -5.63 -3.32
C LEU A 259 7.22 -4.90 -4.03
N ILE A 260 6.11 -5.60 -4.29
CA ILE A 260 4.93 -5.04 -4.94
C ILE A 260 4.30 -3.96 -4.07
N LEU A 261 4.04 -4.28 -2.79
CA LEU A 261 3.41 -3.36 -1.85
C LEU A 261 4.28 -2.13 -1.56
N LYS A 262 5.60 -2.31 -1.47
CA LYS A 262 6.55 -1.20 -1.31
C LYS A 262 6.49 -0.26 -2.52
N SER A 263 6.49 -0.79 -3.72
CA SER A 263 6.36 -0.03 -4.96
C SER A 263 5.04 0.76 -5.01
N GLN A 264 3.92 0.14 -4.66
CA GLN A 264 2.60 0.78 -4.62
C GLN A 264 2.46 1.88 -3.55
N ALA A 265 3.28 1.84 -2.52
CA ALA A 265 3.30 2.85 -1.45
C ALA A 265 4.21 4.06 -1.77
N THR A 266 5.04 3.96 -2.80
CA THR A 266 5.98 5.02 -3.19
C THR A 266 5.24 6.21 -3.78
N GLU A 267 5.59 7.41 -3.34
CA GLU A 267 5.10 8.67 -3.92
C GLU A 267 5.84 8.98 -5.22
N PHE A 268 5.14 9.59 -6.17
CA PHE A 268 5.68 9.97 -7.47
C PHE A 268 5.47 11.47 -7.71
N GLU A 269 6.55 12.15 -8.04
CA GLU A 269 6.48 13.51 -8.55
C GLU A 269 6.37 13.47 -10.07
N GLU A 270 5.29 14.03 -10.59
CA GLU A 270 5.02 14.00 -12.02
C GLU A 270 5.98 14.92 -12.78
N PRO A 271 6.75 14.42 -13.76
CA PRO A 271 7.69 15.23 -14.50
C PRO A 271 6.97 16.17 -15.47
N GLU A 272 7.48 17.38 -15.65
CA GLU A 272 6.99 18.29 -16.69
C GLU A 272 7.27 17.75 -18.09
N ILE A 273 8.44 17.15 -18.28
CA ILE A 273 8.86 16.48 -19.52
C ILE A 273 9.37 15.09 -19.17
N PRO A 274 8.61 14.03 -19.48
CA PRO A 274 9.09 12.67 -19.22
C PRO A 274 10.20 12.27 -20.21
N ASP A 275 11.08 11.39 -19.74
CA ASP A 275 12.11 10.77 -20.58
C ASP A 275 11.53 9.60 -21.38
N LEU A 276 10.55 8.90 -20.82
CA LEU A 276 10.02 7.66 -21.35
C LEU A 276 8.50 7.61 -21.25
N ILE A 277 7.83 7.28 -22.34
CA ILE A 277 6.41 6.91 -22.38
C ILE A 277 6.27 5.57 -23.10
N HIS A 278 5.77 4.56 -22.39
CA HIS A 278 5.42 3.27 -22.93
C HIS A 278 3.93 2.98 -22.70
N ILE A 279 3.29 2.31 -23.65
CA ILE A 279 1.94 1.76 -23.54
C ILE A 279 2.03 0.25 -23.68
N GLY A 280 1.37 -0.49 -22.80
CA GLY A 280 1.23 -1.94 -22.85
C GLY A 280 -0.23 -2.33 -23.05
N CYS A 281 -0.49 -3.33 -23.87
CA CYS A 281 -1.82 -3.87 -24.08
C CYS A 281 -1.79 -5.40 -24.09
N ASP A 282 -2.40 -6.02 -23.06
CA ASP A 282 -2.77 -7.44 -23.10
C ASP A 282 -4.15 -7.55 -23.76
N VAL A 283 -4.25 -8.32 -24.85
CA VAL A 283 -5.44 -8.37 -25.71
C VAL A 283 -6.21 -9.65 -25.48
N ALA A 284 -7.45 -9.52 -25.00
CA ALA A 284 -8.44 -10.59 -24.98
C ALA A 284 -9.61 -10.24 -25.92
N ARG A 285 -10.27 -11.25 -26.52
CA ARG A 285 -11.40 -11.01 -27.44
C ARG A 285 -12.72 -11.42 -26.85
N PHE A 286 -12.89 -12.69 -26.52
CA PHE A 286 -14.10 -13.26 -25.96
C PHE A 286 -13.73 -14.26 -24.86
N GLY A 287 -14.56 -14.36 -23.82
CA GLY A 287 -14.35 -15.23 -22.68
C GLY A 287 -14.20 -14.44 -21.37
N ASP A 288 -13.62 -15.09 -20.36
CA ASP A 288 -13.46 -14.52 -19.04
C ASP A 288 -12.23 -13.60 -18.90
N ASP A 289 -11.31 -13.63 -19.88
CA ASP A 289 -10.10 -12.81 -19.88
C ASP A 289 -10.42 -11.36 -20.28
N LYS A 290 -9.66 -10.40 -19.73
CA LYS A 290 -9.86 -8.96 -19.96
C LYS A 290 -8.82 -8.40 -20.92
N THR A 291 -9.24 -7.50 -21.81
CA THR A 291 -8.30 -6.58 -22.47
C THR A 291 -7.90 -5.51 -21.47
N VAL A 292 -6.60 -5.39 -21.21
CA VAL A 292 -6.03 -4.40 -20.28
C VAL A 292 -5.05 -3.51 -21.02
N ILE A 293 -5.30 -2.20 -20.96
CA ILE A 293 -4.41 -1.17 -21.53
C ILE A 293 -3.85 -0.37 -20.35
N GLY A 294 -2.54 -0.30 -20.29
CA GLY A 294 -1.82 0.49 -19.30
C GLY A 294 -0.69 1.29 -19.94
N TYR A 295 -0.08 2.15 -19.17
CA TYR A 295 1.06 2.94 -19.60
C TYR A 295 2.09 3.10 -18.48
N LYS A 296 3.32 3.37 -18.85
CA LYS A 296 4.42 3.73 -17.95
C LYS A 296 5.03 5.05 -18.43
N VAL A 297 5.07 6.02 -17.52
CA VAL A 297 5.74 7.31 -17.69
C VAL A 297 6.88 7.37 -16.68
N ASN A 298 8.11 7.39 -17.17
CA ASN A 298 9.31 7.23 -16.36
C ASN A 298 9.20 6.00 -15.45
N GLU A 299 9.14 6.20 -14.13
CA GLU A 299 9.03 5.13 -13.13
C GLU A 299 7.58 4.68 -12.91
N LYS A 300 6.58 5.53 -13.18
CA LYS A 300 5.19 5.28 -12.81
C LYS A 300 4.41 4.53 -13.89
N ALA A 301 3.84 3.40 -13.50
CA ALA A 301 2.89 2.65 -14.31
C ALA A 301 1.44 2.88 -13.81
N GLU A 302 0.50 2.98 -14.77
CA GLU A 302 -0.92 3.13 -14.49
C GLU A 302 -1.76 2.36 -15.52
N PHE A 303 -3.00 2.01 -15.14
CA PHE A 303 -3.99 1.47 -16.06
C PHE A 303 -4.79 2.60 -16.71
N HIS A 304 -4.97 2.50 -18.02
CA HIS A 304 -5.84 3.38 -18.78
C HIS A 304 -7.26 2.82 -18.86
N LYS A 305 -7.38 1.55 -19.33
CA LYS A 305 -8.68 0.86 -19.46
C LYS A 305 -8.56 -0.63 -19.18
N LYS A 306 -9.63 -1.19 -18.63
CA LYS A 306 -9.85 -2.63 -18.45
C LYS A 306 -11.23 -2.97 -19.02
N ARG A 307 -11.30 -3.86 -19.98
CA ARG A 307 -12.56 -4.23 -20.66
C ARG A 307 -12.64 -5.74 -20.91
N GLN A 308 -13.86 -6.25 -20.93
CA GLN A 308 -14.16 -7.64 -21.25
C GLN A 308 -15.04 -7.71 -22.51
N GLY A 309 -14.81 -8.73 -23.35
CA GLY A 309 -15.68 -8.98 -24.51
C GLY A 309 -15.57 -7.94 -25.63
N GLN A 310 -14.40 -7.30 -25.81
CA GLN A 310 -14.17 -6.23 -26.77
C GLN A 310 -13.58 -6.77 -28.08
N ASP A 311 -13.94 -6.16 -29.22
CA ASP A 311 -13.33 -6.47 -30.50
C ASP A 311 -11.96 -5.78 -30.67
N THR A 312 -11.20 -6.24 -31.66
CA THR A 312 -9.82 -5.75 -31.90
C THR A 312 -9.78 -4.32 -32.45
N MET A 313 -10.85 -3.86 -33.11
CA MET A 313 -10.92 -2.49 -33.65
C MET A 313 -11.12 -1.49 -32.50
N ALA A 314 -12.07 -1.78 -31.60
CA ALA A 314 -12.31 -0.97 -30.42
C ALA A 314 -11.08 -0.98 -29.48
N THR A 315 -10.35 -2.10 -29.37
CA THR A 315 -9.09 -2.16 -28.63
C THR A 315 -8.03 -1.24 -29.25
N ALA A 316 -7.92 -1.21 -30.57
CA ALA A 316 -6.99 -0.31 -31.26
C ALA A 316 -7.37 1.17 -31.03
N ASP A 317 -8.66 1.50 -31.05
CA ASP A 317 -9.16 2.85 -30.79
C ASP A 317 -8.90 3.29 -29.33
N ASP A 318 -9.06 2.40 -28.35
CA ASP A 318 -8.71 2.65 -26.94
C ASP A 318 -7.18 2.88 -26.75
N ILE A 319 -6.33 2.17 -27.49
CA ILE A 319 -4.87 2.43 -27.50
C ILE A 319 -4.56 3.81 -28.09
N VAL A 320 -5.24 4.20 -29.17
CA VAL A 320 -5.09 5.53 -29.77
C VAL A 320 -5.52 6.61 -28.80
N GLU A 321 -6.64 6.41 -28.08
CA GLU A 321 -7.09 7.34 -27.04
C GLU A 321 -6.03 7.51 -25.94
N CYS A 322 -5.45 6.41 -25.46
CA CYS A 322 -4.36 6.44 -24.47
C CYS A 322 -3.15 7.22 -25.00
N TYR A 323 -2.73 6.94 -26.23
CA TYR A 323 -1.62 7.63 -26.88
C TYR A 323 -1.86 9.15 -26.98
N GLU A 324 -3.04 9.57 -27.44
CA GLU A 324 -3.39 10.98 -27.58
C GLU A 324 -3.54 11.69 -26.24
N MET A 325 -4.14 11.03 -25.25
CA MET A 325 -4.22 11.51 -23.88
C MET A 325 -2.83 11.82 -23.31
N LEU A 326 -1.86 10.90 -23.49
CA LEU A 326 -0.50 11.09 -22.99
C LEU A 326 0.23 12.23 -23.70
N LEU A 327 0.09 12.35 -25.03
CA LEU A 327 0.70 13.46 -25.77
C LEU A 327 0.06 14.81 -25.44
N LYS A 328 -1.23 14.84 -25.13
CA LYS A 328 -1.92 16.05 -24.64
C LYS A 328 -1.47 16.42 -23.22
N LYS A 329 -1.25 15.45 -22.37
CA LYS A 329 -0.76 15.64 -20.99
C LYS A 329 0.69 16.12 -20.98
N TYR A 330 1.53 15.64 -21.92
CA TYR A 330 2.95 15.99 -22.04
C TYR A 330 3.26 16.63 -23.40
N PRO A 331 2.84 17.86 -23.66
CA PRO A 331 2.96 18.47 -24.98
C PRO A 331 4.41 18.73 -25.41
N LYS A 332 5.33 18.85 -24.45
CA LYS A 332 6.77 19.02 -24.70
C LYS A 332 7.52 17.70 -24.93
N TYR A 333 6.86 16.53 -24.74
CA TYR A 333 7.49 15.23 -24.96
C TYR A 333 7.81 15.05 -26.45
N ASN A 334 9.08 14.79 -26.77
CA ASN A 334 9.55 14.73 -28.16
C ASN A 334 10.12 13.37 -28.57
N ASN A 335 10.15 12.39 -27.68
CA ASN A 335 10.59 11.05 -27.97
C ASN A 335 9.46 10.18 -28.56
N SER A 336 9.80 8.96 -28.99
CA SER A 336 8.81 7.99 -29.47
C SER A 336 8.02 7.39 -28.29
N VAL A 337 6.73 7.17 -28.51
CA VAL A 337 5.84 6.40 -27.62
C VAL A 337 5.85 4.95 -28.11
N ALA A 338 6.41 4.04 -27.31
CA ALA A 338 6.46 2.61 -27.62
C ALA A 338 5.18 1.92 -27.16
N VAL A 339 4.38 1.43 -28.11
CA VAL A 339 3.15 0.67 -27.86
C VAL A 339 3.45 -0.82 -28.06
N LYS A 340 3.42 -1.57 -26.96
CA LYS A 340 3.73 -2.99 -26.91
C LYS A 340 2.45 -3.78 -26.72
N ILE A 341 2.20 -4.70 -27.63
CA ILE A 341 0.92 -5.41 -27.73
C ILE A 341 1.20 -6.91 -27.70
N ASP A 342 0.47 -7.65 -26.87
CA ASP A 342 0.50 -9.11 -26.97
C ASP A 342 -0.01 -9.56 -28.33
N ASP A 343 0.90 -10.11 -29.16
CA ASP A 343 0.63 -10.62 -30.49
C ASP A 343 0.30 -12.14 -30.48
N GLY A 344 0.00 -12.69 -29.31
CA GLY A 344 -0.42 -14.07 -29.10
C GLY A 344 -1.87 -14.29 -29.56
N GLY A 345 -2.08 -14.74 -30.81
CA GLY A 345 -3.41 -15.08 -31.32
C GLY A 345 -4.23 -13.87 -31.78
N VAL A 346 -5.03 -13.26 -30.91
CA VAL A 346 -5.99 -12.21 -31.28
C VAL A 346 -5.34 -10.83 -31.48
N GLY A 347 -4.26 -10.56 -30.79
CA GLY A 347 -3.58 -9.24 -30.80
C GLY A 347 -3.01 -8.81 -32.15
N GLY A 348 -2.76 -9.76 -33.06
CA GLY A 348 -2.33 -9.45 -34.44
C GLY A 348 -3.28 -8.47 -35.15
N GLY A 349 -4.58 -8.60 -34.98
CA GLY A 349 -5.57 -7.69 -35.55
C GLY A 349 -5.46 -6.25 -35.04
N VAL A 350 -5.11 -6.08 -33.75
CA VAL A 350 -4.85 -4.76 -33.13
C VAL A 350 -3.59 -4.14 -33.72
N VAL A 351 -2.51 -4.94 -33.85
CA VAL A 351 -1.22 -4.53 -34.44
C VAL A 351 -1.43 -4.05 -35.86
N ASP A 352 -2.16 -4.82 -36.70
CA ASP A 352 -2.42 -4.49 -38.08
C ASP A 352 -3.27 -3.23 -38.24
N ARG A 353 -4.28 -3.07 -37.40
CA ARG A 353 -5.10 -1.85 -37.37
C ARG A 353 -4.28 -0.61 -37.03
N LEU A 354 -3.43 -0.67 -36.00
CA LEU A 354 -2.55 0.46 -35.66
C LEU A 354 -1.55 0.79 -36.75
N LYS A 355 -0.98 -0.22 -37.42
CA LYS A 355 -0.10 -0.01 -38.61
C LYS A 355 -0.85 0.68 -39.75
N GLN A 356 -2.09 0.27 -40.02
CA GLN A 356 -2.95 0.90 -41.01
C GLN A 356 -3.24 2.36 -40.67
N LEU A 357 -3.62 2.65 -39.41
CA LEU A 357 -3.86 4.02 -38.95
C LEU A 357 -2.60 4.89 -39.09
N LYS A 358 -1.44 4.38 -38.67
CA LYS A 358 -0.16 5.09 -38.83
C LYS A 358 0.19 5.37 -40.30
N LYS A 359 -0.11 4.42 -41.22
CA LYS A 359 0.08 4.61 -42.65
C LYS A 359 -0.85 5.69 -43.24
N ASN A 360 -2.12 5.69 -42.81
CA ASN A 360 -3.14 6.62 -43.29
C ASN A 360 -2.99 8.04 -42.74
N TYR A 361 -2.47 8.17 -41.49
CA TYR A 361 -2.31 9.43 -40.78
C TYR A 361 -0.91 9.59 -40.20
N PRO A 362 0.15 9.68 -41.04
CA PRO A 362 1.54 9.62 -40.61
C PRO A 362 1.93 10.78 -39.66
N GLU A 363 1.39 11.97 -39.84
CA GLU A 363 1.67 13.13 -38.99
C GLU A 363 1.07 12.95 -37.60
N ARG A 364 -0.18 12.47 -37.51
CA ARG A 364 -0.88 12.20 -36.23
C ARG A 364 -0.14 11.15 -35.41
N PHE A 365 0.44 10.15 -36.05
CA PHE A 365 1.10 9.02 -35.40
C PHE A 365 2.63 9.04 -35.57
N ALA A 366 3.22 10.22 -35.77
CA ALA A 366 4.66 10.36 -36.01
C ALA A 366 5.52 9.77 -34.88
N LYS A 367 5.08 9.95 -33.63
CA LYS A 367 5.78 9.44 -32.43
C LYS A 367 5.42 8.00 -32.06
N LEU A 368 4.40 7.40 -32.69
CA LEU A 368 3.93 6.05 -32.38
C LEU A 368 4.92 4.99 -32.90
N VAL A 369 5.38 4.09 -32.01
CA VAL A 369 6.16 2.90 -32.37
C VAL A 369 5.40 1.67 -31.92
N ILE A 370 5.03 0.80 -32.87
CA ILE A 370 4.22 -0.39 -32.62
C ILE A 370 5.15 -1.59 -32.49
N ILE A 371 5.07 -2.31 -31.38
CA ILE A 371 5.94 -3.44 -31.04
C ILE A 371 5.06 -4.64 -30.69
N PRO A 372 4.90 -5.60 -31.64
CA PRO A 372 4.26 -6.88 -31.31
C PRO A 372 5.17 -7.71 -30.39
N VAL A 373 4.61 -8.24 -29.32
CA VAL A 373 5.31 -9.06 -28.31
C VAL A 373 4.61 -10.42 -28.22
N LYS A 374 5.37 -11.50 -28.21
CA LYS A 374 4.83 -12.87 -28.04
C LYS A 374 5.21 -13.40 -26.68
N PHE A 375 4.22 -13.71 -25.85
CA PHE A 375 4.40 -14.39 -24.59
C PHE A 375 4.79 -15.86 -24.78
N GLY A 376 5.51 -16.45 -23.84
CA GLY A 376 5.92 -17.86 -23.84
C GLY A 376 6.94 -18.24 -24.93
N MET A 377 7.42 -17.32 -25.75
CA MET A 377 8.37 -17.61 -26.81
C MET A 377 9.76 -17.90 -26.22
N ARG A 378 10.42 -18.98 -26.65
CA ARG A 378 11.81 -19.28 -26.28
C ARG A 378 12.76 -18.16 -26.69
N ILE A 379 13.63 -17.78 -25.76
CA ILE A 379 14.65 -16.74 -25.98
C ILE A 379 16.06 -17.27 -25.70
N LYS A 380 17.04 -16.62 -26.32
CA LYS A 380 18.47 -16.85 -25.99
C LYS A 380 18.86 -15.95 -24.83
N HIS A 381 18.69 -16.44 -23.59
CA HIS A 381 19.07 -15.73 -22.38
C HIS A 381 19.76 -16.68 -21.40
N SER A 382 20.71 -16.18 -20.58
CA SER A 382 21.46 -16.99 -19.62
C SER A 382 20.58 -17.52 -18.49
N HIS A 383 19.68 -16.69 -17.97
CA HIS A 383 18.91 -16.97 -16.75
C HIS A 383 17.43 -17.30 -16.99
N PHE A 384 16.84 -16.85 -18.11
CA PHE A 384 15.41 -16.97 -18.36
C PHE A 384 15.11 -17.91 -19.53
N HIS A 385 14.07 -18.74 -19.36
CA HIS A 385 13.70 -19.74 -20.35
C HIS A 385 12.96 -19.16 -21.56
N ASP A 386 12.05 -18.23 -21.32
CA ASP A 386 11.14 -17.66 -22.30
C ASP A 386 10.89 -16.17 -22.11
N SER A 387 10.18 -15.55 -23.05
CA SER A 387 9.88 -14.12 -23.07
C SER A 387 9.06 -13.66 -21.87
N THR A 388 8.11 -14.47 -21.39
CA THR A 388 7.29 -14.17 -20.21
C THR A 388 8.16 -14.10 -18.96
N THR A 389 9.01 -15.12 -18.78
CA THR A 389 9.94 -15.16 -17.63
C THR A 389 10.93 -14.01 -17.67
N TYR A 390 11.40 -13.64 -18.87
CA TYR A 390 12.27 -12.47 -19.04
C TYR A 390 11.56 -11.17 -18.62
N MET A 391 10.34 -10.94 -19.10
CA MET A 391 9.56 -9.75 -18.74
C MET A 391 9.27 -9.69 -17.22
N MET A 392 8.94 -10.82 -16.62
CA MET A 392 8.80 -10.93 -15.14
C MET A 392 10.12 -10.60 -14.44
N GLY A 393 11.26 -11.07 -14.98
CA GLY A 393 12.60 -10.75 -14.48
C GLY A 393 12.90 -9.25 -14.54
N VAL A 394 12.51 -8.58 -15.64
CA VAL A 394 12.62 -7.13 -15.77
C VAL A 394 11.81 -6.41 -14.70
N VAL A 395 10.54 -6.76 -14.53
CA VAL A 395 9.69 -6.14 -13.49
C VAL A 395 10.27 -6.40 -12.10
N LYS A 396 10.70 -7.63 -11.80
CA LYS A 396 11.35 -7.96 -10.52
C LYS A 396 12.59 -7.09 -10.29
N SER A 397 13.44 -6.94 -11.29
CA SER A 397 14.64 -6.10 -11.21
C SER A 397 14.31 -4.62 -10.95
N LEU A 398 13.30 -4.07 -11.63
CA LEU A 398 12.85 -2.69 -11.41
C LEU A 398 12.24 -2.45 -10.01
N LEU A 399 11.71 -3.50 -9.39
CA LEU A 399 11.15 -3.45 -8.02
C LEU A 399 12.21 -3.62 -6.93
N GLN A 400 13.41 -4.14 -7.23
CA GLN A 400 14.46 -4.36 -6.24
C GLN A 400 15.02 -3.02 -5.73
N PRO A 401 15.21 -2.87 -4.41
CA PRO A 401 15.78 -1.65 -3.82
C PRO A 401 17.30 -1.57 -3.90
N PHE A 402 17.96 -2.66 -4.32
CA PHE A 402 19.41 -2.78 -4.42
C PHE A 402 19.80 -3.31 -5.81
N ASP A 403 20.96 -2.91 -6.29
CA ASP A 403 21.58 -3.45 -7.50
C ASP A 403 22.20 -4.85 -7.25
N GLU A 404 22.84 -5.42 -8.28
CA GLU A 404 23.51 -6.74 -8.21
C GLU A 404 24.72 -6.74 -7.25
N ASP A 405 25.31 -5.58 -7.00
CA ASP A 405 26.43 -5.38 -6.09
C ASP A 405 25.99 -5.05 -4.64
N GLY A 406 24.66 -4.99 -4.40
CA GLY A 406 24.09 -4.71 -3.08
C GLY A 406 24.01 -3.22 -2.71
N ASN A 407 24.26 -2.30 -3.67
CA ASN A 407 24.14 -0.87 -3.42
C ASN A 407 22.68 -0.43 -3.54
N PRO A 408 22.21 0.52 -2.72
CA PRO A 408 20.87 1.09 -2.86
C PRO A 408 20.70 1.75 -4.23
N LYS A 409 19.60 1.44 -4.90
CA LYS A 409 19.23 2.07 -6.18
C LYS A 409 17.95 2.89 -6.06
N PRO A 410 17.76 3.90 -6.94
CA PRO A 410 16.53 4.68 -6.98
C PRO A 410 15.33 3.77 -7.32
N VAL A 411 14.14 4.23 -6.99
CA VAL A 411 12.89 3.56 -7.39
C VAL A 411 12.75 3.65 -8.92
N GLU A 412 12.68 2.51 -9.59
CA GLU A 412 12.59 2.43 -11.05
C GLU A 412 11.20 2.01 -11.56
N LEU A 413 10.35 1.53 -10.62
CA LEU A 413 8.97 1.16 -10.94
C LEU A 413 8.05 1.45 -9.76
N ILE A 414 7.01 2.23 -10.04
CA ILE A 414 5.89 2.49 -9.15
C ILE A 414 4.66 1.85 -9.78
N LEU A 415 4.14 0.83 -9.12
CA LEU A 415 2.97 0.08 -9.56
C LEU A 415 1.65 0.76 -9.15
N PRO A 416 0.60 0.66 -9.97
CA PRO A 416 -0.72 1.13 -9.58
C PRO A 416 -1.25 0.36 -8.35
N LYS A 417 -2.00 1.04 -7.49
CA LYS A 417 -2.69 0.44 -6.33
C LYS A 417 -3.90 -0.34 -6.82
N ASP A 418 -3.67 -1.60 -7.22
CA ASP A 418 -4.67 -2.48 -7.80
C ASP A 418 -4.53 -3.89 -7.19
N ASP A 419 -5.63 -4.41 -6.66
CA ASP A 419 -5.61 -5.69 -5.95
C ASP A 419 -5.46 -6.88 -6.89
N ASP A 420 -6.00 -6.79 -8.12
CA ASP A 420 -5.84 -7.84 -9.14
C ASP A 420 -4.37 -7.95 -9.55
N LEU A 421 -3.74 -6.82 -9.85
CA LEU A 421 -2.32 -6.76 -10.17
C LEU A 421 -1.46 -7.32 -9.04
N THR A 422 -1.76 -6.90 -7.79
CA THR A 422 -1.01 -7.34 -6.60
C THR A 422 -1.05 -8.86 -6.47
N ALA A 423 -2.25 -9.44 -6.57
CA ALA A 423 -2.43 -10.89 -6.48
C ALA A 423 -1.76 -11.63 -7.65
N GLN A 424 -1.93 -11.14 -8.87
CA GLN A 424 -1.37 -11.77 -10.09
C GLN A 424 0.16 -11.79 -10.09
N LEU A 425 0.80 -10.69 -9.67
CA LEU A 425 2.26 -10.63 -9.58
C LEU A 425 2.82 -11.46 -8.41
N SER A 426 2.13 -11.45 -7.26
CA SER A 426 2.62 -12.10 -6.02
C SER A 426 2.34 -13.60 -5.95
N CYS A 427 1.44 -14.13 -6.77
CA CYS A 427 1.10 -15.55 -6.74
C CYS A 427 1.77 -16.39 -7.85
N ARG A 428 2.46 -15.76 -8.81
CA ARG A 428 3.06 -16.47 -9.96
C ARG A 428 4.31 -17.20 -9.54
N LYS A 429 4.27 -18.53 -9.65
CA LYS A 429 5.36 -19.43 -9.27
C LYS A 429 6.37 -19.60 -10.39
N TYR A 430 7.57 -20.08 -10.03
CA TYR A 430 8.60 -20.45 -11.01
C TYR A 430 9.27 -21.76 -10.63
N ALA A 431 9.84 -22.40 -11.61
CA ALA A 431 10.68 -23.57 -11.44
C ALA A 431 11.97 -23.42 -12.23
N MET A 432 12.98 -24.17 -11.82
CA MET A 432 14.22 -24.31 -12.62
C MET A 432 14.03 -25.39 -13.67
N THR A 433 14.40 -25.06 -14.90
CA THR A 433 14.43 -26.06 -16.01
C THR A 433 15.70 -26.91 -15.92
N ASP A 434 15.74 -28.03 -16.65
CA ASP A 434 16.94 -28.91 -16.76
C ASP A 434 18.20 -28.14 -17.23
N ALA A 435 18.01 -27.05 -17.96
CA ALA A 435 19.09 -26.16 -18.39
C ALA A 435 19.44 -25.07 -17.36
N SER A 436 19.03 -25.22 -16.09
CA SER A 436 19.25 -24.28 -14.98
C SER A 436 18.74 -22.85 -15.28
N LYS A 437 17.65 -22.74 -16.04
CA LYS A 437 16.98 -21.46 -16.32
C LYS A 437 15.68 -21.36 -15.54
N GLN A 438 15.38 -20.17 -15.04
CA GLN A 438 14.07 -19.87 -14.43
C GLN A 438 12.98 -19.93 -15.49
N LYS A 439 11.84 -20.51 -15.16
CA LYS A 439 10.62 -20.52 -15.95
C LYS A 439 9.43 -20.26 -15.05
N VAL A 440 8.69 -19.18 -15.31
CA VAL A 440 7.43 -18.90 -14.60
C VAL A 440 6.30 -19.77 -15.13
N GLU A 441 5.28 -19.97 -14.29
CA GLU A 441 4.03 -20.63 -14.68
C GLU A 441 3.40 -19.98 -15.89
N SER A 442 2.89 -20.79 -16.81
CA SER A 442 2.06 -20.36 -17.93
C SER A 442 0.65 -19.97 -17.47
N LYS A 443 -0.10 -19.22 -18.31
CA LYS A 443 -1.53 -18.93 -18.04
C LYS A 443 -2.35 -20.22 -17.81
N ASP A 444 -2.07 -21.28 -18.56
CA ASP A 444 -2.77 -22.57 -18.41
C ASP A 444 -2.46 -23.27 -17.09
N GLU A 445 -1.22 -23.21 -16.60
CA GLU A 445 -0.85 -23.77 -15.30
C GLU A 445 -1.53 -23.00 -14.15
N ILE A 446 -1.60 -21.66 -14.25
CA ILE A 446 -2.32 -20.81 -13.29
C ILE A 446 -3.82 -21.17 -13.27
N LYS A 447 -4.46 -21.29 -14.45
CA LYS A 447 -5.87 -21.64 -14.57
C LYS A 447 -6.15 -23.07 -14.02
N LYS A 448 -5.27 -24.05 -14.26
CA LYS A 448 -5.40 -25.42 -13.74
C LYS A 448 -5.42 -25.50 -12.22
N ARG A 449 -4.71 -24.62 -11.51
CA ARG A 449 -4.74 -24.54 -10.04
C ARG A 449 -5.82 -23.61 -9.48
N GLY A 450 -6.78 -23.20 -10.32
CA GLY A 450 -7.93 -22.37 -9.92
C GLY A 450 -7.65 -20.85 -9.91
N GLY A 451 -6.51 -20.40 -10.44
CA GLY A 451 -6.20 -18.99 -10.59
C GLY A 451 -6.87 -18.36 -11.84
N HIS A 452 -6.97 -17.03 -11.84
CA HIS A 452 -7.45 -16.27 -12.99
C HIS A 452 -6.31 -15.90 -13.95
N SER A 453 -6.67 -15.49 -15.17
CA SER A 453 -5.73 -14.95 -16.14
C SER A 453 -4.98 -13.73 -15.56
N PRO A 454 -3.66 -13.64 -15.75
CA PRO A 454 -2.86 -12.54 -15.20
C PRO A 454 -2.85 -11.30 -16.13
N ASP A 455 -4.02 -10.85 -16.58
CA ASP A 455 -4.16 -9.84 -17.64
C ASP A 455 -3.60 -8.47 -17.22
N GLU A 456 -3.84 -8.07 -15.96
CA GLU A 456 -3.28 -6.85 -15.38
C GLU A 456 -1.74 -6.93 -15.24
N ALA A 457 -1.23 -8.08 -14.81
CA ALA A 457 0.21 -8.31 -14.72
C ALA A 457 0.87 -8.31 -16.09
N ASP A 458 0.29 -9.02 -17.07
CA ASP A 458 0.83 -9.12 -18.42
C ASP A 458 0.85 -7.73 -19.12
N CYS A 459 -0.16 -6.88 -18.89
CA CYS A 459 -0.15 -5.50 -19.34
C CYS A 459 1.03 -4.71 -18.73
N ILE A 460 1.29 -4.82 -17.42
CA ILE A 460 2.44 -4.16 -16.77
C ILE A 460 3.77 -4.72 -17.27
N LEU A 461 3.86 -6.02 -17.53
CA LEU A 461 5.06 -6.63 -18.14
C LEU A 461 5.38 -5.98 -19.48
N LEU A 462 4.35 -5.74 -20.32
CA LEU A 462 4.50 -5.04 -21.60
C LEU A 462 4.92 -3.58 -21.40
N CYS A 463 4.32 -2.85 -20.46
CA CYS A 463 4.71 -1.48 -20.16
C CYS A 463 6.19 -1.36 -19.76
N CYS A 464 6.69 -2.32 -18.99
CA CYS A 464 8.06 -2.34 -18.46
C CYS A 464 9.12 -2.91 -19.41
N LEU A 465 8.72 -3.62 -20.47
CA LEU A 465 9.65 -4.22 -21.41
C LEU A 465 10.58 -3.15 -22.02
N PRO A 466 11.92 -3.26 -21.92
CA PRO A 466 12.84 -2.26 -22.45
C PRO A 466 12.68 -2.03 -23.95
N PHE A 467 12.72 -0.77 -24.35
CA PHE A 467 12.73 -0.37 -25.75
C PHE A 467 13.94 0.53 -26.01
N LYS A 468 14.88 0.05 -26.83
CA LYS A 468 16.01 0.87 -27.28
C LYS A 468 15.63 1.61 -28.56
N GLN A 469 15.49 2.93 -28.44
CA GLN A 469 15.33 3.77 -29.59
C GLN A 469 16.64 3.71 -30.39
N LYS A 470 16.58 3.32 -31.70
CA LYS A 470 17.74 3.50 -32.58
C LYS A 470 17.95 5.01 -32.69
N ARG A 471 19.05 5.52 -32.12
CA ARG A 471 19.48 6.89 -32.39
C ARG A 471 19.65 7.00 -33.92
N ARG A 472 18.88 7.85 -34.56
CA ARG A 472 19.05 8.24 -35.96
C ARG A 472 20.26 9.13 -36.09
#